data_6a847a3a865afcca5f7e1e7f725ae972
#
_entry.id   6a847a3a865afcca5f7e1e7f725ae972
#
_cell.length_a   1.000
_cell.length_b   1.000
_cell.length_c   1.000
_cell.angle_alpha   90.00
_cell.angle_beta   90.00
_cell.angle_gamma   90.00
#
_symmetry.space_group_name_H-M   'P 1'
#
loop_
_entity.id
_entity.type
_entity.pdbx_description
1 polymer ?
#
loop_
_entity_poly.entity_id
_entity_poly.type
_entity_poly.pdbx_seq_one_letter_code
_entity_poly.pdbx_strand_id
1 'polypeptide(L)'
;FMTNLQQNKILIIDFGSQYTQLIARRVREIGVYCELVPYDVNPHFIEKFNPSGIILSGGPDTVSQNDSARAPNIVFNLKVPILGICYGMQTMAVQLGGEAKSSKKAEFGFAQIRARNHSDLLTNIKDEINPKGHGLLDVWMSHGIEVTKLPKDFELIASTDSCPIAGFANSKKNYFGLQFHPE
;
A
#
# COMPACT_ATOMS: atom_id res chain seq x y z
N PHE A 1 15.47 5.37 -31.81
CA PHE A 1 15.25 4.48 -30.65
C PHE A 1 14.11 5.05 -29.84
N MET A 2 12.86 4.69 -30.16
CA MET A 2 11.72 4.90 -29.25
C MET A 2 11.90 3.89 -28.11
N THR A 3 12.37 4.34 -26.99
CA THR A 3 12.42 3.56 -25.74
C THR A 3 10.99 3.15 -25.38
N ASN A 4 10.81 1.87 -25.17
CA ASN A 4 9.53 1.19 -24.91
C ASN A 4 8.96 1.57 -23.51
N LEU A 5 8.69 2.87 -23.30
CA LEU A 5 8.07 3.44 -22.09
C LEU A 5 6.69 2.84 -21.78
N GLN A 6 6.10 2.09 -22.71
CA GLN A 6 4.81 1.44 -22.54
C GLN A 6 4.88 0.01 -22.00
N GLN A 7 6.07 -0.59 -21.84
CA GLN A 7 6.17 -1.98 -21.37
C GLN A 7 5.99 -2.12 -19.86
N ASN A 8 6.41 -1.12 -19.07
CA ASN A 8 6.26 -1.14 -17.61
C ASN A 8 5.44 0.08 -17.19
N LYS A 9 4.16 -0.13 -16.91
CA LYS A 9 3.24 0.94 -16.54
C LYS A 9 2.48 0.61 -15.28
N ILE A 10 2.38 1.60 -14.40
CA ILE A 10 1.69 1.50 -13.12
C ILE A 10 0.32 2.12 -13.21
N LEU A 11 -0.69 1.44 -12.70
CA LEU A 11 -2.01 1.99 -12.47
C LEU A 11 -2.14 2.40 -11.00
N ILE A 12 -2.53 3.63 -10.75
CA ILE A 12 -2.78 4.14 -9.40
C ILE A 12 -4.28 4.28 -9.23
N ILE A 13 -4.84 3.52 -8.29
CA ILE A 13 -6.26 3.60 -7.90
C ILE A 13 -6.38 4.64 -6.80
N ASP A 14 -7.11 5.72 -7.08
CA ASP A 14 -7.28 6.86 -6.16
C ASP A 14 -8.52 6.68 -5.28
N PHE A 15 -8.31 6.63 -3.97
CA PHE A 15 -9.37 6.61 -2.96
C PHE A 15 -9.65 7.99 -2.36
N GLY A 16 -9.18 9.07 -3.00
CA GLY A 16 -9.44 10.44 -2.58
C GLY A 16 -8.38 11.02 -1.65
N SER A 17 -7.18 10.45 -1.60
CA SER A 17 -6.07 11.01 -0.83
C SER A 17 -5.54 12.30 -1.46
N GLN A 18 -5.26 13.30 -0.61
CA GLN A 18 -4.52 14.48 -1.05
C GLN A 18 -3.09 14.18 -1.51
N TYR A 19 -2.56 12.98 -1.20
CA TYR A 19 -1.21 12.55 -1.57
C TYR A 19 -1.14 11.70 -2.84
N THR A 20 -2.27 11.36 -3.48
CA THR A 20 -2.28 10.49 -4.67
C THR A 20 -1.48 11.09 -5.82
N GLN A 21 -1.55 12.42 -6.01
CA GLN A 21 -0.75 13.10 -7.03
C GLN A 21 0.77 13.03 -6.72
N LEU A 22 1.13 13.03 -5.45
CA LEU A 22 2.53 12.87 -5.04
C LEU A 22 3.04 11.47 -5.36
N ILE A 23 2.25 10.42 -5.13
CA ILE A 23 2.57 9.06 -5.55
C ILE A 23 2.86 9.02 -7.05
N ALA A 24 1.96 9.58 -7.88
CA ALA A 24 2.14 9.63 -9.33
C ALA A 24 3.42 10.38 -9.73
N ARG A 25 3.71 11.48 -9.06
CA ARG A 25 4.93 12.25 -9.28
C ARG A 25 6.17 11.41 -8.98
N ARG A 26 6.22 10.72 -7.84
CA ARG A 26 7.35 9.86 -7.47
C ARG A 26 7.58 8.72 -8.46
N VAL A 27 6.50 8.08 -8.92
CA VAL A 27 6.60 7.04 -9.95
C VAL A 27 7.18 7.59 -11.25
N ARG A 28 6.77 8.80 -11.68
CA ARG A 28 7.27 9.44 -12.89
C ARG A 28 8.72 9.94 -12.74
N GLU A 29 9.12 10.41 -11.57
CA GLU A 29 10.49 10.85 -11.27
C GLU A 29 11.52 9.72 -11.47
N ILE A 30 11.14 8.46 -11.26
CA ILE A 30 12.00 7.30 -11.54
C ILE A 30 11.85 6.77 -12.99
N GLY A 31 11.20 7.53 -13.87
CA GLY A 31 11.06 7.19 -15.28
C GLY A 31 10.00 6.15 -15.61
N VAL A 32 9.06 5.86 -14.70
CA VAL A 32 7.99 4.89 -14.93
C VAL A 32 6.70 5.60 -15.31
N TYR A 33 6.05 5.12 -16.39
CA TYR A 33 4.74 5.64 -16.80
C TYR A 33 3.66 5.21 -15.80
N CYS A 34 2.77 6.14 -15.42
CA CYS A 34 1.61 5.81 -14.59
C CYS A 34 0.39 6.63 -14.96
N GLU A 35 -0.78 6.04 -14.75
CA GLU A 35 -2.08 6.72 -14.80
C GLU A 35 -2.78 6.65 -13.44
N LEU A 36 -3.54 7.72 -13.13
CA LEU A 36 -4.44 7.77 -12.00
C LEU A 36 -5.87 7.53 -12.48
N VAL A 37 -6.58 6.68 -11.76
CA VAL A 37 -8.01 6.43 -11.99
C VAL A 37 -8.74 6.37 -10.65
N PRO A 38 -10.02 6.79 -10.58
CA PRO A 38 -10.80 6.67 -9.36
C PRO A 38 -11.07 5.20 -9.02
N TYR A 39 -11.37 4.92 -7.74
CA TYR A 39 -11.64 3.57 -7.27
C TYR A 39 -12.85 2.89 -7.93
N ASP A 40 -13.79 3.68 -8.45
CA ASP A 40 -15.00 3.21 -9.17
C ASP A 40 -14.79 3.11 -10.69
N VAL A 41 -13.54 3.16 -11.14
CA VAL A 41 -13.20 2.99 -12.57
C VAL A 41 -13.78 1.70 -13.14
N ASN A 42 -14.24 1.77 -14.39
CA ASN A 42 -14.75 0.60 -15.10
C ASN A 42 -13.67 -0.50 -15.16
N PRO A 43 -13.97 -1.73 -14.70
CA PRO A 43 -13.03 -2.85 -14.76
C PRO A 43 -12.44 -3.11 -16.15
N HIS A 44 -13.20 -2.90 -17.21
CA HIS A 44 -12.73 -3.05 -18.58
C HIS A 44 -11.60 -2.07 -18.93
N PHE A 45 -11.61 -0.85 -18.35
CA PHE A 45 -10.48 0.07 -18.50
C PHE A 45 -9.19 -0.53 -17.93
N ILE A 46 -9.27 -1.14 -16.74
CA ILE A 46 -8.12 -1.75 -16.08
C ILE A 46 -7.54 -2.89 -16.92
N GLU A 47 -8.41 -3.75 -17.45
CA GLU A 47 -8.00 -4.85 -18.35
C GLU A 47 -7.31 -4.32 -19.61
N LYS A 48 -7.92 -3.33 -20.28
CA LYS A 48 -7.37 -2.72 -21.49
C LYS A 48 -6.06 -1.98 -21.21
N PHE A 49 -5.96 -1.30 -20.07
CA PHE A 49 -4.74 -0.63 -19.66
C PHE A 49 -3.61 -1.64 -19.46
N ASN A 50 -3.90 -2.84 -18.99
CA ASN A 50 -2.95 -3.94 -18.78
C ASN A 50 -1.72 -3.49 -17.96
N PRO A 51 -1.90 -3.11 -16.68
CA PRO A 51 -0.82 -2.60 -15.84
C PRO A 51 0.24 -3.66 -15.54
N SER A 52 1.50 -3.24 -15.38
CA SER A 52 2.59 -4.09 -14.87
C SER A 52 2.62 -4.14 -13.34
N GLY A 53 1.95 -3.21 -12.68
CA GLY A 53 1.78 -3.14 -11.24
C GLY A 53 0.68 -2.13 -10.88
N ILE A 54 0.15 -2.25 -9.68
CA ILE A 54 -0.95 -1.42 -9.19
C ILE A 54 -0.57 -0.81 -7.85
N ILE A 55 -0.88 0.48 -7.65
CA ILE A 55 -0.82 1.15 -6.36
C ILE A 55 -2.23 1.51 -5.93
N LEU A 56 -2.62 1.12 -4.73
CA LEU A 56 -3.84 1.52 -4.06
C LEU A 56 -3.50 2.67 -3.13
N SER A 57 -3.98 3.87 -3.40
CA SER A 57 -3.64 5.07 -2.64
C SER A 57 -4.26 5.08 -1.23
N GLY A 58 -3.89 6.06 -0.43
CA GLY A 58 -4.64 6.44 0.76
C GLY A 58 -6.03 7.01 0.43
N GLY A 59 -6.81 7.30 1.45
CA GLY A 59 -8.14 7.89 1.31
C GLY A 59 -8.69 8.34 2.66
N PRO A 60 -9.70 9.23 2.66
CA PRO A 60 -10.31 9.75 3.88
C PRO A 60 -11.33 8.78 4.50
N ASP A 61 -11.76 7.76 3.76
CA ASP A 61 -12.82 6.86 4.18
C ASP A 61 -12.40 5.93 5.32
N THR A 62 -13.41 5.36 5.99
CA THR A 62 -13.25 4.35 7.02
C THR A 62 -13.59 2.99 6.45
N VAL A 63 -12.59 2.13 6.26
CA VAL A 63 -12.73 0.83 5.59
C VAL A 63 -13.72 -0.15 6.27
N SER A 64 -14.03 0.08 7.53
CA SER A 64 -14.98 -0.74 8.31
C SER A 64 -16.46 -0.47 8.01
N GLN A 65 -16.80 0.56 7.24
CA GLN A 65 -18.18 0.86 6.84
C GLN A 65 -18.58 0.06 5.61
N ASN A 66 -19.85 -0.35 5.52
CA ASN A 66 -20.35 -1.18 4.42
C ASN A 66 -20.26 -0.48 3.06
N ASP A 67 -20.45 0.84 3.04
CA ASP A 67 -20.43 1.68 1.83
C ASP A 67 -19.04 2.28 1.53
N SER A 68 -18.00 1.82 2.21
CA SER A 68 -16.64 2.32 1.99
C SER A 68 -16.14 1.98 0.59
N ALA A 69 -15.36 2.89 0.02
CA ALA A 69 -14.68 2.68 -1.26
C ALA A 69 -13.86 1.38 -1.26
N ARG A 70 -13.98 0.59 -2.30
CA ARG A 70 -13.23 -0.67 -2.48
C ARG A 70 -12.49 -0.67 -3.80
N ALA A 71 -11.35 -1.35 -3.83
CA ALA A 71 -10.68 -1.61 -5.09
C ALA A 71 -11.55 -2.50 -5.99
N PRO A 72 -11.60 -2.26 -7.31
CA PRO A 72 -12.28 -3.18 -8.22
C PRO A 72 -11.71 -4.59 -8.08
N ASN A 73 -12.57 -5.60 -7.96
CA ASN A 73 -12.12 -6.99 -7.74
C ASN A 73 -11.17 -7.51 -8.82
N ILE A 74 -11.25 -6.99 -10.03
CA ILE A 74 -10.35 -7.33 -11.13
C ILE A 74 -8.88 -7.09 -10.78
N VAL A 75 -8.58 -6.09 -9.93
CA VAL A 75 -7.23 -5.76 -9.45
C VAL A 75 -6.53 -6.99 -8.87
N PHE A 76 -7.24 -7.79 -8.08
CA PHE A 76 -6.69 -8.99 -7.44
C PHE A 76 -6.65 -10.22 -8.36
N ASN A 77 -7.24 -10.14 -9.56
CA ASN A 77 -7.28 -11.22 -10.54
C ASN A 77 -6.18 -11.09 -11.61
N LEU A 78 -5.59 -9.91 -11.78
CA LEU A 78 -4.60 -9.63 -12.83
C LEU A 78 -3.23 -10.28 -12.58
N LYS A 79 -2.98 -10.78 -11.36
CA LYS A 79 -1.69 -11.41 -10.96
C LYS A 79 -0.46 -10.51 -11.16
N VAL A 80 -0.64 -9.21 -11.03
CA VAL A 80 0.44 -8.21 -11.04
C VAL A 80 0.77 -7.78 -9.61
N PRO A 81 1.98 -7.25 -9.34
CA PRO A 81 2.32 -6.69 -8.04
C PRO A 81 1.35 -5.59 -7.61
N ILE A 82 1.01 -5.56 -6.33
CA ILE A 82 0.13 -4.54 -5.73
C ILE A 82 0.78 -3.95 -4.49
N LEU A 83 0.81 -2.61 -4.40
CA LEU A 83 1.17 -1.86 -3.21
C LEU A 83 -0.06 -1.09 -2.70
N GLY A 84 -0.52 -1.41 -1.49
CA GLY A 84 -1.54 -0.63 -0.79
C GLY A 84 -0.91 0.32 0.22
N ILE A 85 -1.29 1.60 0.19
CA ILE A 85 -0.79 2.64 1.09
C ILE A 85 -1.94 3.14 1.96
N CYS A 86 -1.77 3.13 3.28
CA CYS A 86 -2.74 3.61 4.26
C CYS A 86 -4.14 2.98 4.02
N TYR A 87 -5.12 3.72 3.54
CA TYR A 87 -6.45 3.18 3.19
C TYR A 87 -6.36 2.04 2.17
N GLY A 88 -5.48 2.15 1.16
CA GLY A 88 -5.25 1.11 0.16
C GLY A 88 -4.76 -0.22 0.77
N MET A 89 -3.90 -0.15 1.81
CA MET A 89 -3.52 -1.32 2.61
C MET A 89 -4.73 -1.92 3.33
N GLN A 90 -5.54 -1.09 3.98
CA GLN A 90 -6.69 -1.52 4.79
C GLN A 90 -7.77 -2.16 3.90
N THR A 91 -8.10 -1.55 2.76
CA THR A 91 -9.09 -2.12 1.83
C THR A 91 -8.61 -3.43 1.22
N MET A 92 -7.32 -3.54 0.86
CA MET A 92 -6.72 -4.80 0.40
C MET A 92 -6.80 -5.88 1.48
N ALA A 93 -6.48 -5.56 2.73
CA ALA A 93 -6.57 -6.51 3.84
C ALA A 93 -8.00 -7.05 3.99
N VAL A 94 -9.00 -6.18 4.04
CA VAL A 94 -10.41 -6.56 4.20
C VAL A 94 -10.92 -7.38 3.01
N GLN A 95 -10.63 -6.94 1.78
CA GLN A 95 -11.07 -7.64 0.57
C GLN A 95 -10.44 -9.02 0.40
N LEU A 96 -9.27 -9.26 0.99
CA LEU A 96 -8.58 -10.55 0.96
C LEU A 96 -8.82 -11.43 2.19
N GLY A 97 -9.77 -11.03 3.07
CA GLY A 97 -10.22 -11.85 4.21
C GLY A 97 -9.50 -11.57 5.53
N GLY A 98 -8.77 -10.47 5.61
CA GLY A 98 -8.27 -9.89 6.86
C GLY A 98 -9.33 -9.02 7.55
N GLU A 99 -8.92 -8.30 8.59
CA GLU A 99 -9.79 -7.38 9.35
C GLU A 99 -9.08 -6.05 9.61
N ALA A 100 -9.86 -4.97 9.58
CA ALA A 100 -9.42 -3.65 9.99
C ALA A 100 -10.45 -3.04 10.94
N LYS A 101 -9.99 -2.35 11.98
CA LYS A 101 -10.84 -1.78 13.05
C LYS A 101 -10.31 -0.40 13.44
N SER A 102 -11.14 0.38 14.13
CA SER A 102 -10.68 1.61 14.74
C SER A 102 -9.53 1.34 15.69
N SER A 103 -8.45 2.07 15.52
CA SER A 103 -7.29 1.99 16.40
C SER A 103 -7.64 2.55 17.78
N LYS A 104 -7.13 1.93 18.82
CA LYS A 104 -7.24 2.47 20.19
C LYS A 104 -6.45 3.76 20.36
N LYS A 105 -5.44 3.96 19.53
CA LYS A 105 -4.56 5.12 19.53
C LYS A 105 -4.28 5.51 18.08
N ALA A 106 -5.04 6.50 17.59
CA ALA A 106 -4.78 7.07 16.27
C ALA A 106 -3.37 7.67 16.21
N GLU A 107 -2.68 7.47 15.11
CA GLU A 107 -1.33 7.97 14.88
C GLU A 107 -1.35 9.00 13.76
N PHE A 108 -0.88 10.22 14.08
CA PHE A 108 -0.71 11.31 13.12
C PHE A 108 0.66 11.95 13.32
N GLY A 109 1.44 12.03 12.25
CA GLY A 109 2.76 12.64 12.26
C GLY A 109 3.90 11.62 12.21
N PHE A 110 5.05 12.04 12.71
CA PHE A 110 6.27 11.26 12.73
C PHE A 110 6.11 9.98 13.57
N ALA A 111 6.59 8.88 13.03
CA ALA A 111 6.71 7.60 13.72
C ALA A 111 7.96 6.86 13.24
N GLN A 112 8.51 6.02 14.09
CA GLN A 112 9.61 5.13 13.73
C GLN A 112 9.10 3.70 13.69
N ILE A 113 9.14 3.07 12.53
CA ILE A 113 8.75 1.67 12.36
C ILE A 113 9.96 0.75 12.51
N ARG A 114 9.71 -0.44 13.02
CA ARG A 114 10.64 -1.55 12.92
C ARG A 114 10.43 -2.25 11.57
N ALA A 115 11.36 -2.04 10.64
CA ALA A 115 11.38 -2.75 9.36
C ALA A 115 11.89 -4.19 9.57
N ARG A 116 11.17 -5.15 9.02
CA ARG A 116 11.55 -6.58 9.05
C ARG A 116 12.15 -6.97 7.71
N ASN A 117 13.39 -7.41 7.71
CA ASN A 117 14.21 -7.65 6.51
C ASN A 117 13.87 -8.92 5.71
N HIS A 118 12.72 -9.55 5.95
CA HIS A 118 12.30 -10.75 5.23
C HIS A 118 11.29 -10.46 4.11
N SER A 119 11.18 -9.21 3.69
CA SER A 119 10.34 -8.78 2.57
C SER A 119 11.20 -8.03 1.57
N ASP A 120 11.01 -8.31 0.29
CA ASP A 120 11.73 -7.64 -0.79
C ASP A 120 11.51 -6.12 -0.78
N LEU A 121 10.34 -5.66 -0.32
CA LEU A 121 9.99 -4.24 -0.26
C LEU A 121 10.85 -3.44 0.73
N LEU A 122 11.16 -4.00 1.91
CA LEU A 122 11.88 -3.30 2.98
C LEU A 122 13.30 -3.83 3.19
N THR A 123 13.78 -4.73 2.36
CA THR A 123 15.15 -5.24 2.43
C THR A 123 16.15 -4.10 2.19
N ASN A 124 17.08 -3.93 3.12
CA ASN A 124 18.12 -2.89 3.11
C ASN A 124 17.61 -1.44 3.19
N ILE A 125 16.32 -1.22 3.44
CA ILE A 125 15.76 0.11 3.69
C ILE A 125 15.69 0.32 5.21
N LYS A 126 16.52 1.21 5.74
CA LYS A 126 16.54 1.59 7.15
C LYS A 126 17.31 2.91 7.32
N ASP A 127 16.85 3.73 8.24
CA ASP A 127 17.56 4.96 8.63
C ASP A 127 18.54 4.65 9.78
N GLU A 128 18.15 3.78 10.70
CA GLU A 128 18.92 3.44 11.89
C GLU A 128 18.89 1.94 12.19
N ILE A 129 19.76 1.52 13.10
CA ILE A 129 19.75 0.17 13.69
C ILE A 129 19.68 0.34 15.21
N ASN A 130 18.68 -0.26 15.85
CA ASN A 130 18.57 -0.22 17.29
C ASN A 130 19.61 -1.15 17.99
N PRO A 131 19.81 -1.03 19.32
CA PRO A 131 20.76 -1.87 20.05
C PRO A 131 20.53 -3.39 19.94
N LYS A 132 19.33 -3.81 19.53
CA LYS A 132 18.99 -5.22 19.30
C LYS A 132 19.28 -5.68 17.86
N GLY A 133 19.87 -4.81 17.01
CA GLY A 133 20.19 -5.11 15.62
C GLY A 133 19.02 -5.00 14.64
N HIS A 134 17.88 -4.42 15.06
CA HIS A 134 16.73 -4.25 14.16
C HIS A 134 16.84 -2.95 13.37
N GLY A 135 16.52 -3.01 12.08
CA GLY A 135 16.39 -1.83 11.23
C GLY A 135 15.16 -1.00 11.61
N LEU A 136 15.37 0.30 11.74
CA LEU A 136 14.35 1.30 11.99
C LEU A 136 14.25 2.21 10.79
N LEU A 137 13.02 2.64 10.47
CA LEU A 137 12.73 3.55 9.38
C LEU A 137 11.82 4.66 9.88
N ASP A 138 12.22 5.89 9.64
CA ASP A 138 11.43 7.08 9.96
C ASP A 138 10.33 7.27 8.92
N VAL A 139 9.09 7.39 9.38
CA VAL A 139 7.92 7.43 8.51
C VAL A 139 6.90 8.45 8.98
N TRP A 140 5.94 8.77 8.11
CA TRP A 140 4.78 9.59 8.44
C TRP A 140 3.54 8.71 8.55
N MET A 141 2.89 8.76 9.72
CA MET A 141 1.61 8.09 9.99
C MET A 141 0.45 9.08 9.85
N SER A 142 -0.67 8.60 9.34
CA SER A 142 -1.91 9.36 9.26
C SER A 142 -3.11 8.40 9.24
N HIS A 143 -3.43 7.80 10.40
CA HIS A 143 -4.53 6.84 10.45
C HIS A 143 -5.23 6.77 11.81
N GLY A 144 -6.55 6.56 11.76
CA GLY A 144 -7.40 6.20 12.91
C GLY A 144 -7.96 4.77 12.82
N ILE A 145 -7.68 4.08 11.71
CA ILE A 145 -8.04 2.68 11.46
C ILE A 145 -6.74 1.90 11.28
N GLU A 146 -6.70 0.69 11.79
CA GLU A 146 -5.57 -0.22 11.65
C GLU A 146 -6.01 -1.62 11.21
N VAL A 147 -5.17 -2.32 10.49
CA VAL A 147 -5.34 -3.75 10.21
C VAL A 147 -5.07 -4.53 11.49
N THR A 148 -6.05 -5.33 11.92
CA THR A 148 -5.99 -6.12 13.16
C THR A 148 -5.81 -7.60 12.93
N LYS A 149 -6.06 -8.06 11.68
CA LYS A 149 -5.86 -9.45 11.28
C LYS A 149 -5.35 -9.50 9.84
N LEU A 150 -4.24 -10.18 9.63
CA LEU A 150 -3.68 -10.41 8.30
C LEU A 150 -4.59 -11.33 7.47
N PRO A 151 -4.69 -11.11 6.15
CA PRO A 151 -5.25 -12.11 5.24
C PRO A 151 -4.40 -13.40 5.27
N LYS A 152 -4.98 -14.49 4.80
CA LYS A 152 -4.28 -15.77 4.69
C LYS A 152 -3.03 -15.64 3.80
N ASP A 153 -1.94 -16.28 4.19
CA ASP A 153 -0.65 -16.31 3.49
C ASP A 153 0.06 -14.94 3.44
N PHE A 154 -0.33 -13.98 4.27
CA PHE A 154 0.38 -12.71 4.45
C PHE A 154 1.25 -12.73 5.71
N GLU A 155 2.37 -12.04 5.64
CA GLU A 155 3.36 -11.94 6.71
C GLU A 155 3.53 -10.48 7.15
N LEU A 156 3.88 -10.28 8.42
CA LEU A 156 4.17 -8.98 8.98
C LEU A 156 5.55 -8.50 8.53
N ILE A 157 5.63 -7.30 7.95
CA ILE A 157 6.90 -6.70 7.49
C ILE A 157 7.28 -5.41 8.20
N ALA A 158 6.34 -4.74 8.86
CA ALA A 158 6.59 -3.52 9.62
C ALA A 158 5.65 -3.41 10.81
N SER A 159 6.15 -2.85 11.92
CA SER A 159 5.37 -2.64 13.15
C SER A 159 5.88 -1.43 13.92
N THR A 160 4.97 -0.79 14.69
CA THR A 160 5.28 0.13 15.80
C THR A 160 4.71 -0.44 17.09
N ASP A 161 4.96 0.22 18.23
CA ASP A 161 4.34 -0.16 19.50
C ASP A 161 2.84 0.11 19.53
N SER A 162 2.37 1.11 18.78
CA SER A 162 0.96 1.52 18.69
C SER A 162 0.23 0.95 17.48
N CYS A 163 0.95 0.55 16.43
CA CYS A 163 0.41 -0.12 15.24
C CYS A 163 1.13 -1.45 15.01
N PRO A 164 0.65 -2.56 15.60
CA PRO A 164 1.31 -3.86 15.48
C PRO A 164 1.44 -4.38 14.06
N ILE A 165 0.52 -3.98 13.16
CA ILE A 165 0.55 -4.32 11.73
C ILE A 165 0.68 -3.02 10.93
N ALA A 166 1.88 -2.43 10.94
CA ALA A 166 2.19 -1.24 10.14
C ALA A 166 2.59 -1.57 8.69
N GLY A 167 2.82 -2.83 8.38
CA GLY A 167 3.05 -3.31 7.02
C GLY A 167 2.96 -4.82 6.94
N PHE A 168 2.50 -5.31 5.80
CA PHE A 168 2.39 -6.73 5.50
C PHE A 168 2.78 -7.05 4.05
N ALA A 169 3.11 -8.29 3.78
CA ALA A 169 3.41 -8.78 2.44
C ALA A 169 2.89 -10.19 2.20
N ASN A 170 2.56 -10.48 0.94
CA ASN A 170 2.46 -11.83 0.40
C ASN A 170 3.46 -11.94 -0.74
N SER A 171 4.64 -12.49 -0.46
CA SER A 171 5.75 -12.59 -1.42
C SER A 171 5.41 -13.44 -2.64
N LYS A 172 4.54 -14.46 -2.51
CA LYS A 172 4.13 -15.30 -3.63
C LYS A 172 3.27 -14.56 -4.66
N LYS A 173 2.49 -13.57 -4.19
CA LYS A 173 1.62 -12.76 -5.05
C LYS A 173 2.25 -11.41 -5.39
N ASN A 174 3.36 -11.03 -4.76
CA ASN A 174 3.93 -9.68 -4.79
C ASN A 174 2.93 -8.61 -4.34
N TYR A 175 2.18 -8.87 -3.26
CA TYR A 175 1.25 -7.93 -2.65
C TYR A 175 1.88 -7.37 -1.38
N PHE A 176 1.88 -6.04 -1.27
CA PHE A 176 2.48 -5.31 -0.17
C PHE A 176 1.49 -4.28 0.38
N GLY A 177 1.44 -4.12 1.69
CA GLY A 177 0.64 -3.10 2.36
C GLY A 177 1.49 -2.32 3.35
N LEU A 178 1.37 -0.99 3.33
CA LEU A 178 2.03 -0.06 4.24
C LEU A 178 0.98 0.86 4.88
N GLN A 179 0.96 0.94 6.21
CA GLN A 179 0.06 1.86 6.92
C GLN A 179 0.57 3.29 6.86
N PHE A 180 1.87 3.48 6.76
CA PHE A 180 2.52 4.78 6.62
C PHE A 180 2.59 5.25 5.17
N HIS A 181 2.91 6.52 5.00
CA HIS A 181 3.02 7.20 3.72
C HIS A 181 4.48 7.26 3.27
N PRO A 182 4.89 6.48 2.23
CA PRO A 182 6.27 6.46 1.73
C PRO A 182 6.55 7.55 0.66
N GLU A 183 5.52 8.24 0.15
CA GLU A 183 5.59 9.24 -0.91
C GLU A 183 6.17 10.63 -0.59
#